data_e97c05ae8acbd97a2eb93f84bc40a406
#
_entry.id   e97c05ae8acbd97a2eb93f84bc40a406
#
_cell.length_a   1.000
_cell.length_b   1.000
_cell.length_c   1.000
_cell.angle_alpha   90.00
_cell.angle_beta   90.00
_cell.angle_gamma   90.00
#
_symmetry.space_group_name_H-M   'P 1'
#
loop_
_entity.id
_entity.type
_entity.pdbx_description
1 polymer ?
#
loop_
_entity_poly.entity_id
_entity_poly.type
_entity_poly.pdbx_seq_one_letter_code
_entity_poly.pdbx_strand_id
1 'polypeptide(L)'
;MPDYQQIDLFASVNPYYSLMGKNIRVIELFAGIGSQYRSLEILQKYGEKQIGHKPFELHHHKICEWAFNSIVMYNLIHTKDFTDYSNGKTKEEMIEKIKGISTDYNTPLTMDQLNRKPISWIKEAYNSCIATNNLVDISNVKGGDLDIKDTDKYEYIMTYSFPCQ
;
A
#
# COMPACT_ATOMS: atom_id res chain seq x y z
N MET A 1 -5.48 -17.40 47.08
CA MET A 1 -5.19 -16.42 46.03
C MET A 1 -6.25 -16.63 44.98
N PRO A 2 -7.02 -15.62 44.57
CA PRO A 2 -8.00 -15.82 43.53
C PRO A 2 -7.26 -16.07 42.21
N ASP A 3 -7.62 -17.17 41.55
CA ASP A 3 -7.17 -17.52 40.22
C ASP A 3 -7.69 -16.45 39.26
N TYR A 4 -6.86 -15.51 38.88
CA TYR A 4 -7.15 -14.60 37.79
C TYR A 4 -7.14 -15.43 36.52
N GLN A 5 -8.29 -15.94 36.10
CA GLN A 5 -8.46 -16.36 34.71
C GLN A 5 -8.24 -15.12 33.85
N GLN A 6 -7.10 -15.06 33.23
CA GLN A 6 -6.82 -14.10 32.17
C GLN A 6 -7.88 -14.33 31.10
N ILE A 7 -8.92 -13.50 31.10
CA ILE A 7 -9.91 -13.51 30.02
C ILE A 7 -9.12 -13.08 28.79
N ASP A 8 -8.77 -14.07 27.98
CA ASP A 8 -8.21 -13.81 26.67
C ASP A 8 -9.33 -13.17 25.84
N LEU A 9 -9.37 -11.83 25.87
CA LEU A 9 -10.32 -11.03 25.10
C LEU A 9 -10.25 -11.37 23.59
N PHE A 10 -9.19 -12.04 23.15
CA PHE A 10 -8.99 -12.49 21.79
C PHE A 10 -9.40 -13.94 21.55
N ALA A 11 -9.59 -14.74 22.60
CA ALA A 11 -10.00 -16.14 22.47
C ALA A 11 -11.47 -16.30 22.10
N SER A 12 -12.32 -15.30 22.37
CA SER A 12 -13.76 -15.37 22.10
C SER A 12 -14.16 -14.90 20.69
N VAL A 13 -13.29 -14.21 19.99
CA VAL A 13 -13.50 -13.82 18.59
C VAL A 13 -12.29 -14.29 17.79
N ASN A 14 -12.39 -15.48 17.20
CA ASN A 14 -11.39 -15.89 16.24
C ASN A 14 -11.40 -14.83 15.11
N PRO A 15 -10.34 -14.00 15.01
CA PRO A 15 -10.32 -12.87 14.06
C PRO A 15 -10.50 -13.33 12.61
N TYR A 16 -10.29 -14.61 12.34
CA TYR A 16 -10.51 -15.18 11.02
C TYR A 16 -12.00 -15.26 10.65
N TYR A 17 -12.92 -15.44 11.61
CA TYR A 17 -14.34 -15.61 11.28
C TYR A 17 -14.97 -14.37 10.66
N SER A 18 -14.56 -13.17 11.08
CA SER A 18 -15.09 -11.93 10.49
C SER A 18 -14.59 -11.67 9.06
N LEU A 19 -13.45 -12.26 8.69
CA LEU A 19 -12.83 -12.08 7.38
C LEU A 19 -13.00 -13.30 6.46
N MET A 20 -13.55 -14.42 6.99
CA MET A 20 -13.69 -15.66 6.22
C MET A 20 -14.53 -15.47 4.96
N GLY A 21 -14.00 -15.94 3.84
CA GLY A 21 -14.66 -15.88 2.53
C GLY A 21 -14.73 -14.48 1.92
N LYS A 22 -14.10 -13.48 2.55
CA LYS A 22 -14.11 -12.11 2.04
C LYS A 22 -13.04 -11.87 0.98
N ASN A 23 -13.35 -11.02 0.03
CA ASN A 23 -12.36 -10.39 -0.85
C ASN A 23 -11.99 -9.04 -0.23
N ILE A 24 -10.74 -8.87 0.17
CA ILE A 24 -10.27 -7.70 0.91
C ILE A 24 -9.39 -6.85 0.01
N ARG A 25 -9.77 -5.58 -0.17
CA ARG A 25 -8.92 -4.56 -0.79
C ARG A 25 -8.24 -3.73 0.28
N VAL A 26 -6.92 -3.62 0.20
CA VAL A 26 -6.11 -2.90 1.19
C VAL A 26 -5.69 -1.54 0.64
N ILE A 27 -5.91 -0.52 1.46
CA ILE A 27 -5.43 0.85 1.25
C ILE A 27 -4.42 1.13 2.37
N GLU A 28 -3.18 1.42 2.02
CA GLU A 28 -2.14 1.78 2.99
C GLU A 28 -1.77 3.26 2.87
N LEU A 29 -2.06 4.03 3.90
CA LEU A 29 -1.59 5.42 4.00
C LEU A 29 -0.28 5.45 4.78
N PHE A 30 0.72 6.21 4.28
CA PHE A 30 2.10 6.18 4.77
C PHE A 30 2.68 4.76 4.71
N ALA A 31 2.55 4.15 3.53
CA ALA A 31 2.75 2.72 3.34
C ALA A 31 4.18 2.25 3.65
N GLY A 32 5.19 3.14 3.52
CA GLY A 32 6.58 2.75 3.62
C GLY A 32 6.89 1.63 2.63
N ILE A 33 7.45 0.53 3.11
CA ILE A 33 7.71 -0.67 2.31
C ILE A 33 6.60 -1.72 2.40
N GLY A 34 5.41 -1.37 2.95
CA GLY A 34 4.24 -2.25 3.02
C GLY A 34 4.25 -3.26 4.17
N SER A 35 4.76 -2.88 5.33
CA SER A 35 4.80 -3.79 6.50
C SER A 35 3.40 -4.21 6.97
N GLN A 36 2.41 -3.35 6.83
CA GLN A 36 1.02 -3.62 7.21
C GLN A 36 0.36 -4.60 6.22
N TYR A 37 0.55 -4.40 4.92
CA TYR A 37 0.10 -5.37 3.91
C TYR A 37 0.78 -6.73 4.13
N ARG A 38 2.08 -6.73 4.43
CA ARG A 38 2.81 -7.96 4.74
C ARG A 38 2.26 -8.69 5.97
N SER A 39 1.83 -7.95 6.98
CA SER A 39 1.21 -8.54 8.17
C SER A 39 -0.10 -9.26 7.83
N LEU A 40 -0.92 -8.67 6.94
CA LEU A 40 -2.15 -9.30 6.44
C LEU A 40 -1.85 -10.55 5.59
N GLU A 41 -0.79 -10.53 4.76
CA GLU A 41 -0.34 -11.72 4.03
C GLU A 41 0.09 -12.86 4.98
N ILE A 42 0.80 -12.52 6.05
CA ILE A 42 1.22 -13.50 7.08
C ILE A 42 -0.01 -14.06 7.79
N LEU A 43 -0.97 -13.22 8.15
CA LEU A 43 -2.23 -13.63 8.77
C LEU A 43 -3.01 -14.59 7.85
N GLN A 44 -3.12 -14.27 6.55
CA GLN A 44 -3.75 -15.14 5.56
C GLN A 44 -3.07 -16.52 5.50
N LYS A 45 -1.74 -16.55 5.40
CA LYS A 45 -0.95 -17.80 5.36
C LYS A 45 -1.06 -18.61 6.64
N TYR A 46 -1.09 -17.94 7.79
CA TYR A 46 -1.27 -18.61 9.06
C TYR A 46 -2.67 -19.25 9.15
N GLY A 47 -3.71 -18.51 8.78
CA GLY A 47 -5.07 -19.03 8.71
C GLY A 47 -5.18 -20.22 7.75
N GLU A 48 -4.60 -20.14 6.57
CA GLU A 48 -4.58 -21.23 5.59
C GLU A 48 -3.98 -22.52 6.16
N LYS A 49 -2.90 -22.42 6.94
CA LYS A 49 -2.32 -23.58 7.64
C LYS A 49 -3.23 -24.19 8.70
N GLN A 50 -4.09 -23.39 9.33
CA GLN A 50 -4.99 -23.87 10.38
C GLN A 50 -6.24 -24.55 9.84
N ILE A 51 -6.79 -24.04 8.73
CA ILE A 51 -8.09 -24.48 8.22
C ILE A 51 -8.02 -25.18 6.85
N GLY A 52 -6.83 -25.29 6.23
CA GLY A 52 -6.59 -26.00 4.98
C GLY A 52 -6.97 -25.23 3.70
N HIS A 53 -7.45 -24.00 3.82
CA HIS A 53 -7.72 -23.11 2.68
C HIS A 53 -7.50 -21.65 3.11
N LYS A 54 -7.39 -20.75 2.14
CA LYS A 54 -7.26 -19.32 2.46
C LYS A 54 -8.50 -18.81 3.17
N PRO A 55 -8.35 -18.16 4.33
CA PRO A 55 -9.49 -17.61 5.07
C PRO A 55 -10.15 -16.43 4.35
N PHE A 56 -9.39 -15.67 3.55
CA PHE A 56 -9.84 -14.54 2.76
C PHE A 56 -8.91 -14.35 1.55
N GLU A 57 -9.36 -13.63 0.53
CA GLU A 57 -8.51 -13.21 -0.58
C GLU A 57 -8.05 -11.76 -0.35
N LEU A 58 -6.76 -11.52 -0.50
CA LEU A 58 -6.13 -10.23 -0.27
C LEU A 58 -5.72 -9.59 -1.58
N HIS A 59 -6.17 -8.35 -1.80
CA HIS A 59 -5.90 -7.58 -3.00
C HIS A 59 -5.26 -6.25 -2.61
N HIS A 60 -4.10 -5.97 -3.19
CA HIS A 60 -3.55 -4.62 -3.17
C HIS A 60 -4.50 -3.68 -3.92
N HIS A 61 -4.83 -2.53 -3.33
CA HIS A 61 -5.73 -1.57 -3.97
C HIS A 61 -5.07 -0.22 -4.20
N LYS A 62 -4.67 0.46 -3.14
CA LYS A 62 -3.97 1.75 -3.22
C LYS A 62 -2.95 1.90 -2.10
N ILE A 63 -1.89 2.65 -2.39
CA ILE A 63 -1.00 3.15 -1.35
C ILE A 63 -0.93 4.69 -1.42
N CYS A 64 -0.51 5.29 -0.33
CA CYS A 64 -0.04 6.65 -0.30
C CYS A 64 1.35 6.66 0.35
N GLU A 65 2.37 6.86 -0.46
CA GLU A 65 3.78 6.91 -0.05
C GLU A 65 4.54 7.87 -0.94
N TRP A 66 5.28 8.78 -0.36
CA TRP A 66 6.00 9.80 -1.09
C TRP A 66 7.49 9.53 -1.27
N ALA A 67 8.07 8.65 -0.43
CA ALA A 67 9.49 8.35 -0.48
C ALA A 67 9.82 7.43 -1.66
N PHE A 68 10.64 7.90 -2.60
CA PHE A 68 11.02 7.16 -3.81
C PHE A 68 11.47 5.72 -3.53
N ASN A 69 12.43 5.55 -2.61
CA ASN A 69 12.96 4.22 -2.31
C ASN A 69 11.89 3.30 -1.73
N SER A 70 11.00 3.83 -0.89
CA SER A 70 9.89 3.05 -0.31
C SER A 70 8.92 2.59 -1.38
N ILE A 71 8.57 3.45 -2.35
CA ILE A 71 7.67 3.12 -3.46
C ILE A 71 8.26 1.99 -4.32
N VAL A 72 9.54 2.12 -4.70
CA VAL A 72 10.25 1.09 -5.47
C VAL A 72 10.29 -0.23 -4.72
N MET A 73 10.65 -0.19 -3.44
CA MET A 73 10.70 -1.39 -2.59
C MET A 73 9.33 -2.01 -2.38
N TYR A 74 8.28 -1.20 -2.22
CA TYR A 74 6.90 -1.70 -2.14
C TYR A 74 6.54 -2.51 -3.39
N ASN A 75 6.83 -1.96 -4.58
CA ASN A 75 6.59 -2.68 -5.84
C ASN A 75 7.37 -4.00 -5.89
N LEU A 76 8.66 -3.98 -5.55
CA LEU A 76 9.52 -5.18 -5.56
C LEU A 76 9.01 -6.29 -4.62
N ILE A 77 8.45 -5.93 -3.49
CA ILE A 77 8.03 -6.89 -2.45
C ILE A 77 6.61 -7.41 -2.69
N HIS A 78 5.66 -6.50 -3.00
CA HIS A 78 4.24 -6.81 -2.97
C HIS A 78 3.62 -6.95 -4.35
N THR A 79 3.66 -5.92 -5.19
CA THR A 79 2.99 -5.96 -6.50
C THR A 79 3.78 -6.76 -7.52
N LYS A 80 5.11 -6.64 -7.52
CA LYS A 80 6.03 -7.32 -8.45
C LYS A 80 5.65 -7.08 -9.90
N ASP A 81 5.13 -5.90 -10.18
CA ASP A 81 4.74 -5.49 -11.52
C ASP A 81 5.86 -4.64 -12.12
N PHE A 82 6.53 -5.19 -13.11
CA PHE A 82 7.66 -4.57 -13.82
C PHE A 82 7.29 -4.11 -15.22
N THR A 83 6.00 -3.91 -15.47
CA THR A 83 5.50 -3.38 -16.73
C THR A 83 6.04 -1.95 -16.96
N ASP A 84 6.54 -1.69 -18.18
CA ASP A 84 6.92 -0.34 -18.58
C ASP A 84 5.69 0.51 -18.95
N TYR A 85 5.14 1.19 -17.96
CA TYR A 85 4.01 2.12 -18.12
C TYR A 85 4.43 3.47 -18.74
N SER A 86 5.75 3.73 -18.87
CA SER A 86 6.26 4.97 -19.43
C SER A 86 6.24 5.01 -20.94
N ASN A 87 5.91 3.90 -21.60
CA ASN A 87 5.87 3.84 -23.05
C ASN A 87 4.81 4.81 -23.62
N GLY A 88 5.20 5.66 -24.55
CA GLY A 88 4.36 6.71 -25.13
C GLY A 88 4.10 7.92 -24.22
N LYS A 89 4.74 7.99 -23.03
CA LYS A 89 4.63 9.13 -22.12
C LYS A 89 5.78 10.12 -22.30
N THR A 90 5.45 11.40 -22.22
CA THR A 90 6.48 12.45 -22.15
C THR A 90 7.06 12.53 -20.74
N LYS A 91 8.22 13.17 -20.60
CA LYS A 91 8.84 13.39 -19.29
C LYS A 91 7.93 14.23 -18.38
N GLU A 92 7.27 15.22 -18.94
CA GLU A 92 6.36 16.13 -18.25
C GLU A 92 5.13 15.38 -17.70
N GLU A 93 4.51 14.49 -18.49
CA GLU A 93 3.38 13.66 -18.03
C GLU A 93 3.79 12.75 -16.86
N MET A 94 4.99 12.15 -16.96
CA MET A 94 5.50 11.30 -15.88
C MET A 94 5.78 12.10 -14.61
N ILE A 95 6.40 13.29 -14.74
CA ILE A 95 6.68 14.19 -13.61
C ILE A 95 5.39 14.63 -12.91
N GLU A 96 4.35 14.97 -13.66
CA GLU A 96 3.08 15.38 -13.06
C GLU A 96 2.46 14.25 -12.22
N LYS A 97 2.59 12.98 -12.65
CA LYS A 97 2.10 11.83 -11.88
C LYS A 97 2.87 11.59 -10.58
N ILE A 98 4.19 11.86 -10.58
CA ILE A 98 5.05 11.64 -9.39
C ILE A 98 5.28 12.91 -8.57
N LYS A 99 4.56 13.97 -8.86
CA LYS A 99 4.63 15.23 -8.12
C LYS A 99 4.35 15.00 -6.64
N GLY A 100 5.18 15.57 -5.79
CA GLY A 100 5.14 15.34 -4.35
C GLY A 100 6.09 14.25 -3.85
N ILE A 101 6.77 13.53 -4.76
CA ILE A 101 7.76 12.52 -4.37
C ILE A 101 8.97 13.12 -3.64
N SER A 102 9.48 12.41 -2.67
CA SER A 102 10.66 12.78 -1.87
C SER A 102 11.81 11.79 -2.06
N THR A 103 13.05 12.25 -1.91
CA THR A 103 14.24 11.39 -1.89
C THR A 103 14.94 11.36 -0.53
N ASP A 104 14.54 12.24 0.38
CA ASP A 104 15.16 12.42 1.69
C ASP A 104 14.21 12.19 2.88
N TYR A 105 12.96 11.78 2.59
CA TYR A 105 11.87 11.56 3.56
C TYR A 105 11.38 12.82 4.30
N ASN A 106 11.96 13.99 4.02
CA ASN A 106 11.64 15.22 4.75
C ASN A 106 10.88 16.23 3.89
N THR A 107 11.27 16.34 2.62
CA THR A 107 10.69 17.34 1.73
C THR A 107 10.37 16.77 0.36
N PRO A 108 9.24 17.16 -0.25
CA PRO A 108 8.98 16.80 -1.63
C PRO A 108 9.95 17.52 -2.58
N LEU A 109 10.31 16.83 -3.66
CA LEU A 109 11.11 17.44 -4.72
C LEU A 109 10.32 18.55 -5.43
N THR A 110 10.97 19.70 -5.63
CA THR A 110 10.42 20.77 -6.46
C THR A 110 10.36 20.37 -7.93
N MET A 111 9.55 21.07 -8.73
CA MET A 111 9.46 20.82 -10.18
C MET A 111 10.82 20.97 -10.86
N ASP A 112 11.64 21.96 -10.45
CA ASP A 112 13.00 22.15 -11.00
C ASP A 112 13.92 20.97 -10.67
N GLN A 113 13.82 20.43 -9.45
CA GLN A 113 14.59 19.26 -9.05
C GLN A 113 14.16 18.02 -9.84
N LEU A 114 12.86 17.80 -10.04
CA LEU A 114 12.32 16.72 -10.86
C LEU A 114 12.80 16.84 -12.30
N ASN A 115 12.74 18.04 -12.90
CA ASN A 115 13.19 18.28 -14.27
C ASN A 115 14.70 17.99 -14.46
N ARG A 116 15.52 18.13 -13.43
CA ARG A 116 16.95 17.81 -13.47
C ARG A 116 17.25 16.32 -13.30
N LYS A 117 16.28 15.51 -12.86
CA LYS A 117 16.49 14.05 -12.70
C LYS A 117 16.69 13.38 -14.06
N PRO A 118 17.56 12.33 -14.12
CA PRO A 118 17.71 11.52 -15.32
C PRO A 118 16.38 10.89 -15.72
N ILE A 119 16.17 10.71 -17.03
CA ILE A 119 14.94 10.10 -17.53
C ILE A 119 14.72 8.68 -17.01
N SER A 120 15.79 7.91 -16.79
CA SER A 120 15.71 6.57 -16.20
C SER A 120 15.12 6.60 -14.79
N TRP A 121 15.53 7.56 -13.96
CA TRP A 121 14.99 7.74 -12.62
C TRP A 121 13.50 8.15 -12.64
N ILE A 122 13.13 9.06 -13.56
CA ILE A 122 11.73 9.47 -13.73
C ILE A 122 10.86 8.28 -14.15
N LYS A 123 11.34 7.45 -15.08
CA LYS A 123 10.63 6.24 -15.52
C LYS A 123 10.46 5.23 -14.37
N GLU A 124 11.50 4.99 -13.59
CA GLU A 124 11.45 4.08 -12.45
C GLU A 124 10.43 4.55 -11.41
N ALA A 125 10.47 5.84 -11.03
CA ALA A 125 9.51 6.43 -10.12
C ALA A 125 8.07 6.33 -10.65
N TYR A 126 7.87 6.69 -11.91
CA TYR A 126 6.57 6.65 -12.57
C TYR A 126 6.01 5.23 -12.63
N ASN A 127 6.80 4.28 -13.15
CA ASN A 127 6.38 2.89 -13.29
C ASN A 127 6.02 2.28 -11.92
N SER A 128 6.85 2.53 -10.91
CA SER A 128 6.56 2.05 -9.55
C SER A 128 5.29 2.70 -8.95
N CYS A 129 5.06 3.99 -9.20
CA CYS A 129 3.82 4.66 -8.77
C CYS A 129 2.57 4.07 -9.47
N ILE A 130 2.66 3.76 -10.76
CA ILE A 130 1.54 3.14 -11.48
C ILE A 130 1.32 1.71 -11.00
N ALA A 131 2.37 0.90 -10.95
CA ALA A 131 2.32 -0.51 -10.51
C ALA A 131 1.73 -0.68 -9.10
N THR A 132 1.99 0.27 -8.21
CA THR A 132 1.50 0.26 -6.83
C THR A 132 0.22 1.08 -6.63
N ASN A 133 -0.36 1.63 -7.69
CA ASN A 133 -1.54 2.49 -7.61
C ASN A 133 -1.37 3.63 -6.59
N ASN A 134 -0.17 4.22 -6.57
CA ASN A 134 0.27 5.16 -5.53
C ASN A 134 -0.32 6.56 -5.73
N LEU A 135 -0.82 7.13 -4.63
CA LEU A 135 -1.37 8.48 -4.55
C LEU A 135 -0.31 9.56 -4.24
N VAL A 136 0.91 9.13 -3.90
CA VAL A 136 2.12 9.91 -3.62
C VAL A 136 1.99 10.80 -2.39
N ASP A 137 1.35 11.96 -2.49
CA ASP A 137 1.31 12.99 -1.46
C ASP A 137 -0.05 13.00 -0.74
N ILE A 138 -0.03 12.59 0.53
CA ILE A 138 -1.23 12.49 1.37
C ILE A 138 -1.96 13.82 1.54
N SER A 139 -1.26 14.94 1.47
CA SER A 139 -1.87 16.27 1.61
C SER A 139 -2.84 16.61 0.47
N ASN A 140 -2.70 15.94 -0.66
CA ASN A 140 -3.51 16.13 -1.85
C ASN A 140 -4.61 15.06 -2.01
N VAL A 141 -4.59 13.99 -1.21
CA VAL A 141 -5.54 12.86 -1.33
C VAL A 141 -6.92 13.28 -0.86
N LYS A 142 -7.91 13.04 -1.70
CA LYS A 142 -9.34 13.20 -1.39
C LYS A 142 -10.02 11.83 -1.32
N GLY A 143 -11.15 11.76 -0.64
CA GLY A 143 -11.89 10.50 -0.51
C GLY A 143 -12.21 9.82 -1.86
N GLY A 144 -12.47 10.59 -2.90
CA GLY A 144 -12.71 10.06 -4.25
C GLY A 144 -11.48 9.37 -4.88
N ASP A 145 -10.26 9.78 -4.50
CA ASP A 145 -9.02 9.21 -5.04
C ASP A 145 -8.77 7.78 -4.51
N LEU A 146 -9.42 7.43 -3.40
CA LEU A 146 -9.38 6.07 -2.83
C LEU A 146 -10.11 5.05 -3.70
N ASP A 147 -10.95 5.49 -4.63
CA ASP A 147 -11.66 4.64 -5.59
C ASP A 147 -12.40 3.47 -4.94
N ILE A 148 -13.10 3.74 -3.83
CA ILE A 148 -13.89 2.75 -3.10
C ILE A 148 -15.18 2.48 -3.89
N LYS A 149 -15.28 1.27 -4.44
CA LYS A 149 -16.40 0.81 -5.27
C LYS A 149 -16.59 -0.70 -5.14
N ASP A 150 -17.66 -1.23 -5.69
CA ASP A 150 -17.97 -2.66 -5.63
C ASP A 150 -18.00 -3.19 -4.19
N THR A 151 -18.58 -2.42 -3.26
CA THR A 151 -18.64 -2.75 -1.83
C THR A 151 -19.57 -3.93 -1.51
N ASP A 152 -20.31 -4.40 -2.50
CA ASP A 152 -21.05 -5.67 -2.48
C ASP A 152 -20.12 -6.90 -2.65
N LYS A 153 -18.92 -6.70 -3.23
CA LYS A 153 -17.95 -7.77 -3.53
C LYS A 153 -16.70 -7.70 -2.69
N TYR A 154 -16.32 -6.49 -2.26
CA TYR A 154 -15.05 -6.23 -1.57
C TYR A 154 -15.28 -5.54 -0.22
N GLU A 155 -14.62 -6.06 0.78
CA GLU A 155 -14.37 -5.33 2.02
C GLU A 155 -13.11 -4.48 1.87
N TYR A 156 -13.10 -3.29 2.47
CA TYR A 156 -11.95 -2.40 2.43
C TYR A 156 -11.29 -2.29 3.81
N ILE A 157 -10.00 -2.57 3.86
CA ILE A 157 -9.18 -2.31 5.04
C ILE A 157 -8.28 -1.12 4.72
N MET A 158 -8.43 -0.05 5.49
CA MET A 158 -7.51 1.08 5.43
C MET A 158 -6.57 1.00 6.64
N THR A 159 -5.28 0.98 6.35
CA THR A 159 -4.23 1.03 7.36
C THR A 159 -3.47 2.34 7.24
N TYR A 160 -2.91 2.80 8.36
CA TYR A 160 -2.03 3.96 8.36
C TYR A 160 -1.03 3.84 9.51
N SER A 161 0.18 4.33 9.27
CA SER A 161 1.18 4.50 10.32
C SER A 161 1.70 5.93 10.25
N PHE A 162 1.64 6.65 11.36
CA PHE A 162 2.28 7.95 11.41
C PHE A 162 3.79 7.76 11.40
N PRO A 163 4.54 8.55 10.61
CA PRO A 163 5.99 8.55 10.73
C PRO A 163 6.36 8.95 12.16
N CYS A 164 7.16 8.13 12.83
CA CYS A 164 7.77 8.50 14.10
C CYS A 164 8.75 9.65 13.82
N GLN A 165 8.42 10.84 14.34
CA GLN A 165 9.33 11.99 14.33
C GLN A 165 10.25 11.94 15.55
#